data_77b445b87017631d43a87a0e15897e6d
#
_entry.id   77b445b87017631d43a87a0e15897e6d
#
_cell.length_a   1.000
_cell.length_b   1.000
_cell.length_c   1.000
_cell.angle_alpha   90.00
_cell.angle_beta   90.00
_cell.angle_gamma   90.00
#
_symmetry.space_group_name_H-M   'P 1'
#
loop_
_entity.id
_entity.type
_entity.pdbx_description
1 polymer ?
#
loop_
_entity_poly.entity_id
_entity_poly.type
_entity_poly.pdbx_seq_one_letter_code
_entity_poly.pdbx_strand_id
1 'polypeptide(L)'
;MEEHYREDITISTVSAYLEISEGYLSRVFKRETGYTFTSFLSHYRMQKAMELLKDCRVRVYEVAEQVGYADTAYFSTQFKKLTGISPSEYQDSCGRYLKGI
;
A
#
# COMPACT_ATOMS: atom_id res chain seq x y z
N MET A 1 6.91 -0.05 -10.96
CA MET A 1 6.65 0.22 -9.55
C MET A 1 6.44 -1.03 -8.70
N GLU A 2 5.95 -2.10 -9.26
CA GLU A 2 5.72 -3.31 -8.49
C GLU A 2 6.98 -3.88 -7.84
N GLU A 3 8.09 -3.81 -8.53
CA GLU A 3 9.35 -4.34 -8.03
C GLU A 3 9.91 -3.57 -6.84
N HIS A 4 9.45 -2.33 -6.65
CA HIS A 4 10.00 -1.43 -5.64
C HIS A 4 9.02 -1.05 -4.54
N TYR A 5 7.83 -1.65 -4.49
CA TYR A 5 6.83 -1.23 -3.51
C TYR A 5 7.24 -1.53 -2.07
N ARG A 6 8.20 -2.42 -1.88
CA ARG A 6 8.74 -2.75 -0.56
C ARG A 6 9.78 -1.77 -0.08
N GLU A 7 10.30 -0.96 -0.97
CA GLU A 7 11.32 0.01 -0.65
C GLU A 7 10.69 1.32 -0.17
N ASP A 8 11.50 2.19 0.36
CA ASP A 8 11.06 3.50 0.79
C ASP A 8 10.91 4.40 -0.44
N ILE A 9 9.88 4.15 -1.22
CA ILE A 9 9.64 4.85 -2.48
C ILE A 9 9.00 6.21 -2.19
N THR A 10 9.62 7.26 -2.69
CA THR A 10 9.11 8.62 -2.56
C THR A 10 9.12 9.27 -3.94
N ILE A 11 8.48 10.44 -4.03
CA ILE A 11 8.51 11.20 -5.28
C ILE A 11 9.96 11.58 -5.64
N SER A 12 10.81 11.79 -4.63
CA SER A 12 12.24 12.09 -4.84
C SER A 12 12.93 10.94 -5.55
N THR A 13 12.73 9.70 -5.09
CA THR A 13 13.40 8.55 -5.69
C THR A 13 12.92 8.30 -7.11
N VAL A 14 11.63 8.48 -7.36
CA VAL A 14 11.07 8.28 -8.70
C VAL A 14 11.55 9.37 -9.65
N SER A 15 11.56 10.63 -9.21
CA SER A 15 12.02 11.73 -10.07
C SER A 15 13.50 11.59 -10.40
N ALA A 16 14.32 11.15 -9.46
CA ALA A 16 15.73 10.89 -9.69
C ALA A 16 15.93 9.78 -10.72
N TYR A 17 15.15 8.71 -10.59
CA TYR A 17 15.22 7.59 -11.51
C TYR A 17 14.86 8.01 -12.93
N LEU A 18 13.84 8.84 -13.08
CA LEU A 18 13.38 9.32 -14.38
C LEU A 18 14.15 10.55 -14.89
N GLU A 19 15.05 11.10 -14.07
CA GLU A 19 15.85 12.28 -14.41
C GLU A 19 14.98 13.50 -14.70
N ILE A 20 13.89 13.68 -13.95
CA ILE A 20 13.03 14.86 -14.06
C ILE A 20 12.86 15.48 -12.67
N SER A 21 12.42 16.73 -12.62
CA SER A 21 12.24 17.40 -11.34
C SER A 21 11.02 16.85 -10.60
N GLU A 22 11.07 16.91 -9.27
CA GLU A 22 9.95 16.49 -8.44
C GLU A 22 8.69 17.29 -8.70
N GLY A 23 8.86 18.61 -8.90
CA GLY A 23 7.73 19.49 -9.18
C GLY A 23 7.04 19.14 -10.49
N TYR A 24 7.84 18.84 -11.51
CA TYR A 24 7.30 18.42 -12.81
C TYR A 24 6.55 17.11 -12.68
N LEU A 25 7.16 16.13 -12.02
CA LEU A 25 6.53 14.81 -11.82
C LEU A 25 5.22 14.93 -11.07
N SER A 26 5.20 15.70 -9.97
CA SER A 26 3.99 15.92 -9.18
C SER A 26 2.86 16.52 -10.01
N ARG A 27 3.17 17.56 -10.80
CA ARG A 27 2.16 18.23 -11.60
C ARG A 27 1.60 17.34 -12.68
N VAL A 28 2.46 16.62 -13.38
CA VAL A 28 2.04 15.72 -14.44
C VAL A 28 1.23 14.58 -13.86
N PHE A 29 1.69 13.98 -12.77
CA PHE A 29 0.98 12.87 -12.16
C PHE A 29 -0.42 13.28 -11.72
N LYS A 30 -0.54 14.40 -11.01
CA LYS A 30 -1.83 14.87 -10.54
C LYS A 30 -2.76 15.24 -11.71
N ARG A 31 -2.22 15.87 -12.74
CA ARG A 31 -2.99 16.25 -13.91
C ARG A 31 -3.55 15.03 -14.64
N GLU A 32 -2.75 13.98 -14.77
CA GLU A 32 -3.14 12.80 -15.54
C GLU A 32 -4.03 11.84 -14.74
N THR A 33 -3.82 11.74 -13.42
CA THR A 33 -4.54 10.76 -12.59
C THR A 33 -5.59 11.38 -11.67
N GLY A 34 -5.47 12.68 -11.38
CA GLY A 34 -6.32 13.34 -10.40
C GLY A 34 -5.89 13.14 -8.95
N TYR A 35 -4.83 12.37 -8.71
CA TYR A 35 -4.35 12.06 -7.37
C TYR A 35 -2.92 12.53 -7.18
N THR A 36 -2.54 12.82 -5.93
CA THR A 36 -1.13 13.05 -5.63
C THR A 36 -0.38 11.72 -5.74
N PHE A 37 0.92 11.81 -6.01
CA PHE A 37 1.76 10.62 -6.06
C PHE A 37 1.73 9.86 -4.75
N THR A 38 1.78 10.57 -3.62
CA THR A 38 1.76 9.96 -2.29
C THR A 38 0.46 9.19 -2.04
N SER A 39 -0.68 9.78 -2.39
CA SER A 39 -1.99 9.09 -2.28
C SER A 39 -2.04 7.84 -3.13
N PHE A 40 -1.57 7.95 -4.37
CA PHE A 40 -1.55 6.80 -5.28
C PHE A 40 -0.70 5.66 -4.69
N LEU A 41 0.47 5.99 -4.19
CA LEU A 41 1.37 4.98 -3.63
C LEU A 41 0.78 4.31 -2.40
N SER A 42 0.09 5.08 -1.53
CA SER A 42 -0.59 4.52 -0.37
C SER A 42 -1.68 3.54 -0.78
N HIS A 43 -2.49 3.91 -1.77
CA HIS A 43 -3.54 3.02 -2.28
C HIS A 43 -2.94 1.75 -2.89
N TYR A 44 -1.87 1.88 -3.66
CA TYR A 44 -1.20 0.75 -4.27
C TYR A 44 -0.70 -0.22 -3.22
N ARG A 45 -0.03 0.30 -2.19
CA ARG A 45 0.48 -0.51 -1.09
C ARG A 45 -0.66 -1.22 -0.35
N MET A 46 -1.78 -0.53 -0.14
CA MET A 46 -2.93 -1.13 0.56
C MET A 46 -3.59 -2.21 -0.28
N GLN A 47 -3.66 -2.04 -1.60
CA GLN A 47 -4.18 -3.09 -2.47
C GLN A 47 -3.32 -4.34 -2.40
N LYS A 48 -2.00 -4.17 -2.39
CA LYS A 48 -1.08 -5.29 -2.24
C LYS A 48 -1.23 -5.97 -0.88
N ALA A 49 -1.43 -5.17 0.17
CA ALA A 49 -1.67 -5.70 1.51
C ALA A 49 -2.94 -6.55 1.54
N MET A 50 -4.01 -6.08 0.91
CA MET A 50 -5.26 -6.81 0.85
C MET A 50 -5.08 -8.17 0.16
N GLU A 51 -4.32 -8.22 -0.92
CA GLU A 51 -4.04 -9.48 -1.60
C GLU A 51 -3.28 -10.45 -0.69
N LEU A 52 -2.28 -9.95 0.02
CA LEU A 52 -1.47 -10.78 0.91
C LEU A 52 -2.27 -11.27 2.11
N LEU A 53 -3.18 -10.45 2.63
CA LEU A 53 -3.98 -10.79 3.80
C LEU A 53 -5.04 -11.85 3.51
N LYS A 54 -5.30 -12.16 2.26
CA LYS A 54 -6.23 -13.24 1.90
C LYS A 54 -5.70 -14.60 2.34
N ASP A 55 -4.40 -14.71 2.52
CA ASP A 55 -3.78 -15.92 3.07
C ASP A 55 -3.80 -15.79 4.59
N CYS A 56 -4.63 -16.61 5.25
CA CYS A 56 -4.80 -16.54 6.70
C CYS A 56 -3.56 -17.01 7.48
N ARG A 57 -2.56 -17.55 6.79
CA ARG A 57 -1.32 -17.99 7.43
C ARG A 57 -0.31 -16.88 7.61
N VAL A 58 -0.43 -15.77 6.85
CA VAL A 58 0.52 -14.66 6.99
C VAL A 58 0.12 -13.80 8.18
N ARG A 59 1.12 -13.20 8.80
CA ARG A 59 0.90 -12.31 9.93
C ARG A 59 0.80 -10.88 9.45
N VAL A 60 0.01 -10.07 10.17
CA VAL A 60 -0.19 -8.67 9.80
C VAL A 60 1.14 -7.92 9.72
N TYR A 61 2.06 -8.15 10.68
CA TYR A 61 3.35 -7.46 10.66
C TYR A 61 4.20 -7.85 9.45
N GLU A 62 4.06 -9.09 8.98
CA GLU A 62 4.77 -9.54 7.79
C GLU A 62 4.25 -8.81 6.55
N VAL A 63 2.94 -8.66 6.46
CA VAL A 63 2.32 -7.93 5.36
C VAL A 63 2.75 -6.47 5.36
N ALA A 64 2.72 -5.82 6.53
CA ALA A 64 3.15 -4.44 6.67
C ALA A 64 4.58 -4.25 6.13
N GLU A 65 5.48 -5.12 6.55
CA GLU A 65 6.87 -5.07 6.12
C GLU A 65 7.00 -5.27 4.60
N GLN A 66 6.27 -6.24 4.07
CA GLN A 66 6.35 -6.54 2.64
C GLN A 66 5.85 -5.41 1.75
N VAL A 67 4.87 -4.65 2.23
CA VAL A 67 4.35 -3.54 1.43
C VAL A 67 5.02 -2.20 1.76
N GLY A 68 6.07 -2.21 2.56
CA GLY A 68 6.92 -1.04 2.76
C GLY A 68 6.64 -0.22 4.00
N TYR A 69 5.93 -0.76 4.98
CA TYR A 69 5.68 -0.07 6.25
C TYR A 69 6.53 -0.70 7.34
N ALA A 70 7.40 0.11 7.94
CA ALA A 70 8.26 -0.35 9.03
C ALA A 70 7.50 -0.50 10.35
N ASP A 71 6.45 0.30 10.54
CA ASP A 71 5.65 0.35 11.77
C ASP A 71 4.31 -0.32 11.52
N THR A 72 4.07 -1.48 12.14
CA THR A 72 2.84 -2.23 11.98
C THR A 72 1.62 -1.46 12.50
N ALA A 73 1.77 -0.72 13.60
CA ALA A 73 0.67 0.08 14.15
C ALA A 73 0.26 1.17 13.17
N TYR A 74 1.23 1.84 12.55
CA TYR A 74 0.95 2.86 11.54
C TYR A 74 0.26 2.23 10.32
N PHE A 75 0.77 1.09 9.87
CA PHE A 75 0.15 0.35 8.77
C PHE A 75 -1.32 0.04 9.07
N SER A 76 -1.60 -0.50 10.26
CA SER A 76 -2.95 -0.87 10.67
C SER A 76 -3.89 0.34 10.69
N THR A 77 -3.40 1.48 11.19
CA THR A 77 -4.16 2.72 11.21
C THR A 77 -4.49 3.19 9.81
N GLN A 78 -3.53 3.18 8.90
CA GLN A 78 -3.74 3.58 7.51
C GLN A 78 -4.67 2.61 6.79
N PHE A 79 -4.50 1.32 7.01
CA PHE A 79 -5.36 0.30 6.41
C PHE A 79 -6.81 0.52 6.82
N LYS A 80 -7.07 0.69 8.11
CA LYS A 80 -8.42 0.91 8.62
C LYS A 80 -9.01 2.20 8.07
N LYS A 81 -8.19 3.24 7.93
CA LYS A 81 -8.61 4.52 7.39
C LYS A 81 -9.09 4.41 5.95
N LEU A 82 -8.44 3.57 5.15
CA LEU A 82 -8.76 3.40 3.74
C LEU A 82 -9.83 2.35 3.48
N THR A 83 -9.93 1.31 4.30
CA THR A 83 -10.84 0.20 4.07
C THR A 83 -12.03 0.16 5.02
N GLY A 84 -11.93 0.86 6.16
CA GLY A 84 -12.98 0.87 7.18
C GLY A 84 -12.84 -0.20 8.25
N ILE A 85 -11.96 -1.18 8.06
CA ILE A 85 -11.73 -2.25 9.04
C ILE A 85 -10.23 -2.47 9.22
N SER A 86 -9.85 -3.11 10.33
CA SER A 86 -8.45 -3.40 10.59
C SER A 86 -7.94 -4.52 9.69
N PRO A 87 -6.62 -4.63 9.49
CA PRO A 87 -6.05 -5.74 8.72
C PRO A 87 -6.43 -7.11 9.27
N SER A 88 -6.47 -7.26 10.60
CA SER A 88 -6.86 -8.53 11.24
C SER A 88 -8.30 -8.89 10.95
N GLU A 89 -9.19 -7.90 11.03
CA GLU A 89 -10.61 -8.11 10.73
C GLU A 89 -10.80 -8.48 9.27
N TYR A 90 -10.06 -7.83 8.38
CA TYR A 90 -10.12 -8.13 6.96
C TYR A 90 -9.66 -9.57 6.69
N GLN A 91 -8.56 -9.97 7.30
CA GLN A 91 -8.01 -11.32 7.14
C GLN A 91 -8.99 -12.38 7.65
N ASP A 92 -9.60 -12.13 8.80
CA ASP A 92 -10.59 -13.03 9.39
C ASP A 92 -11.81 -13.16 8.50
N SER A 93 -12.28 -12.06 7.93
CA SER A 93 -13.40 -12.06 6.99
C SER A 93 -13.11 -12.92 5.77
N CYS A 94 -11.92 -12.78 5.20
CA CYS A 94 -11.51 -13.57 4.04
C CYS A 94 -11.45 -15.06 4.39
N GLY A 95 -10.87 -15.37 5.55
CA GLY A 95 -10.75 -16.75 6.01
C GLY A 95 -12.11 -17.41 6.23
N ARG A 96 -13.02 -16.66 6.86
CA ARG A 96 -14.38 -17.18 7.10
C ARG A 96 -15.14 -17.39 5.80
N TYR A 97 -14.98 -16.46 4.87
CA TYR A 97 -15.64 -16.57 3.57
C TYR A 97 -15.16 -17.82 2.82
N LEU A 98 -13.85 -18.04 2.82
CA LEU A 98 -13.27 -19.20 2.15
C LEU A 98 -13.68 -20.51 2.80
N LYS A 99 -13.81 -20.51 4.12
CA LYS A 99 -14.26 -21.72 4.84
C LYS A 99 -15.73 -22.03 4.62
N GLY A 100 -16.51 -21.02 4.26
CA GLY A 100 -17.94 -21.19 3.98
C GLY A 100 -18.23 -21.80 2.63
N ILE A 101 -17.23 -21.91 1.82
CA ILE A 101 -17.34 -22.50 0.50
C ILE A 101 -17.06 -24.01 0.57
#